data_24ebd2a3038adb6a6301f1dae84738a4
#
_entry.id   24ebd2a3038adb6a6301f1dae84738a4
#
_cell.length_a   1.000
_cell.length_b   1.000
_cell.length_c   1.000
_cell.angle_alpha   90.00
_cell.angle_beta   90.00
_cell.angle_gamma   90.00
#
_symmetry.space_group_name_H-M   'P 1'
#
loop_
_entity.id
_entity.type
_entity.pdbx_description
1 polymer ?
#
loop_
_entity_poly.entity_id
_entity_poly.type
_entity_poly.pdbx_seq_one_letter_code
_entity_poly.pdbx_strand_id
1 'polypeptide(L)'
;MFARTILGAAAAAIAFASAPALAQQKLDFILNWVPGGDHAPYYYAKKLGWYAKEGIDLNIEPGKGSALATQKVGAGANPIGLADMAGVLVAKGKGADTVAVFNVYANSPQGMYWLKSSGIKGVKDFVGKKIGNPAADGARVMWPALAKANGIDPKSVTWVNIDANAKLAALKAKSIDVTTSFYNIHHVFQRELGDDMGFLAWRDAGLNPYGNSIIVNAKFLEGNRATIDKFVKVTQRAFAACVKEPEPCVQALVDANGALKFDNEFTNWKLVEVLMSDKFSREMALGIHEDGRMKADYELVKEYIGLDKPFDVKAVYTNEFLDRSIKMPK
;
A
#
# COMPACT_ATOMS: atom_id res chain seq x y z
N MET A 1 -5.39 72.97 52.87
CA MET A 1 -4.29 72.36 52.09
C MET A 1 -4.56 70.86 51.98
N PHE A 2 -5.08 70.39 50.86
CA PHE A 2 -5.33 68.98 50.63
C PHE A 2 -4.41 68.55 49.50
N ALA A 3 -3.49 67.65 49.82
CA ALA A 3 -2.61 67.02 48.87
C ALA A 3 -3.35 65.84 48.20
N ARG A 4 -3.46 65.83 46.85
CA ARG A 4 -3.99 64.72 46.04
C ARG A 4 -2.81 63.83 45.59
N THR A 5 -2.79 62.64 46.10
CA THR A 5 -1.87 61.55 45.63
C THR A 5 -2.48 60.91 44.40
N ILE A 6 -1.77 60.95 43.25
CA ILE A 6 -2.16 60.28 42.02
C ILE A 6 -1.41 58.90 42.00
N LEU A 7 -2.17 57.82 42.14
CA LEU A 7 -1.64 56.45 41.87
C LEU A 7 -1.66 56.19 40.35
N GLY A 8 -0.48 56.08 39.76
CA GLY A 8 -0.32 55.62 38.37
C GLY A 8 -0.36 54.09 38.29
N ALA A 9 -1.40 53.55 37.64
CA ALA A 9 -1.47 52.13 37.30
C ALA A 9 -0.65 51.86 36.04
N ALA A 10 0.44 51.17 36.17
CA ALA A 10 1.22 50.64 35.01
C ALA A 10 0.56 49.39 34.50
N ALA A 11 -0.10 49.44 33.32
CA ALA A 11 -0.60 48.30 32.61
C ALA A 11 0.56 47.60 31.87
N ALA A 12 0.96 46.43 32.34
CA ALA A 12 1.92 45.56 31.62
C ALA A 12 1.21 44.89 30.45
N ALA A 13 1.51 45.34 29.23
CA ALA A 13 1.07 44.68 28.01
C ALA A 13 1.89 43.40 27.79
N ILE A 14 1.27 42.25 28.03
CA ILE A 14 1.85 40.91 27.67
C ILE A 14 1.69 40.77 26.16
N ALA A 15 2.77 40.99 25.40
CA ALA A 15 2.85 40.68 23.99
C ALA A 15 2.89 39.15 23.83
N PHE A 16 1.79 38.53 23.46
CA PHE A 16 1.78 37.17 22.93
C PHE A 16 2.53 37.19 21.61
N ALA A 17 3.79 36.78 21.64
CA ALA A 17 4.53 36.47 20.42
C ALA A 17 3.88 35.21 19.78
N SER A 18 3.00 35.43 18.80
CA SER A 18 2.53 34.38 17.92
C SER A 18 3.77 33.79 17.20
N ALA A 19 4.17 32.58 17.56
CA ALA A 19 5.18 31.85 16.80
C ALA A 19 4.69 31.77 15.36
N PRO A 20 5.54 32.07 14.35
CA PRO A 20 5.15 31.92 12.96
C PRO A 20 4.69 30.46 12.73
N ALA A 21 3.47 30.29 12.29
CA ALA A 21 3.00 28.99 11.82
C ALA A 21 3.92 28.60 10.66
N LEU A 22 4.80 27.61 10.88
CA LEU A 22 5.62 27.06 9.81
C LEU A 22 4.68 26.58 8.72
N ALA A 23 4.85 27.11 7.50
CA ALA A 23 4.07 26.68 6.34
C ALA A 23 4.22 25.16 6.18
N GLN A 24 3.11 24.43 6.14
CA GLN A 24 3.13 22.99 5.96
C GLN A 24 3.67 22.65 4.57
N GLN A 25 4.56 21.67 4.52
CA GLN A 25 5.05 21.14 3.24
C GLN A 25 3.97 20.26 2.62
N LYS A 26 3.49 20.64 1.43
CA LYS A 26 2.57 19.80 0.66
C LYS A 26 3.25 18.51 0.24
N LEU A 27 2.59 17.37 0.47
CA LEU A 27 3.10 16.05 0.16
C LEU A 27 2.03 15.25 -0.57
N ASP A 28 2.19 15.07 -1.88
CA ASP A 28 1.26 14.32 -2.72
C ASP A 28 1.60 12.82 -2.63
N PHE A 29 0.67 12.03 -2.07
CA PHE A 29 0.79 10.60 -1.86
C PHE A 29 -0.20 9.85 -2.74
N ILE A 30 0.31 9.13 -3.74
CA ILE A 30 -0.53 8.30 -4.61
C ILE A 30 -0.70 6.89 -4.05
N LEU A 31 -1.95 6.45 -3.90
CA LEU A 31 -2.28 5.08 -3.51
C LEU A 31 -2.01 4.11 -4.67
N ASN A 32 -1.86 2.81 -4.34
CA ASN A 32 -1.77 1.76 -5.35
C ASN A 32 -3.13 1.50 -6.05
N TRP A 33 -4.24 1.77 -5.36
CA TRP A 33 -5.61 1.46 -5.79
C TRP A 33 -6.60 2.54 -5.36
N VAL A 34 -7.88 2.37 -5.72
CA VAL A 34 -8.97 3.17 -5.15
C VAL A 34 -9.01 3.01 -3.62
N PRO A 35 -9.43 4.03 -2.86
CA PRO A 35 -9.49 3.94 -1.41
C PRO A 35 -10.30 2.74 -0.92
N GLY A 36 -9.78 2.04 0.06
CA GLY A 36 -10.38 0.89 0.73
C GLY A 36 -9.84 0.72 2.14
N GLY A 37 -10.30 -0.27 2.88
CA GLY A 37 -9.95 -0.50 4.29
C GLY A 37 -8.45 -0.53 4.57
N ASP A 38 -7.65 -1.03 3.62
CA ASP A 38 -6.18 -1.04 3.69
C ASP A 38 -5.52 0.35 3.72
N HIS A 39 -6.26 1.37 3.34
CA HIS A 39 -5.80 2.77 3.36
C HIS A 39 -6.27 3.54 4.60
N ALA A 40 -7.09 2.93 5.47
CA ALA A 40 -7.67 3.58 6.65
C ALA A 40 -6.65 4.31 7.55
N PRO A 41 -5.44 3.76 7.83
CA PRO A 41 -4.47 4.45 8.68
C PRO A 41 -4.04 5.82 8.18
N TYR A 42 -3.91 6.00 6.87
CA TYR A 42 -3.52 7.30 6.29
C TYR A 42 -4.61 8.36 6.51
N TYR A 43 -5.87 7.99 6.28
CA TYR A 43 -7.03 8.87 6.50
C TYR A 43 -7.23 9.18 7.97
N TYR A 44 -7.00 8.20 8.85
CA TYR A 44 -7.09 8.38 10.30
C TYR A 44 -6.05 9.37 10.81
N ALA A 45 -4.78 9.18 10.48
CA ALA A 45 -3.73 10.11 10.89
C ALA A 45 -3.93 11.52 10.31
N LYS A 46 -4.44 11.62 9.07
CA LYS A 46 -4.79 12.91 8.46
C LYS A 46 -5.94 13.58 9.21
N LYS A 47 -7.03 12.86 9.50
CA LYS A 47 -8.20 13.36 10.25
C LYS A 47 -7.81 13.86 11.64
N LEU A 48 -6.91 13.16 12.33
CA LEU A 48 -6.41 13.55 13.65
C LEU A 48 -5.35 14.67 13.62
N GLY A 49 -4.99 15.15 12.43
CA GLY A 49 -3.99 16.18 12.24
C GLY A 49 -2.57 15.76 12.61
N TRP A 50 -2.27 14.44 12.63
CA TRP A 50 -0.95 13.96 13.01
C TRP A 50 0.12 14.38 12.01
N TYR A 51 -0.16 14.30 10.71
CA TYR A 51 0.74 14.82 9.66
C TYR A 51 0.91 16.33 9.75
N ALA A 52 -0.20 17.06 9.99
CA ALA A 52 -0.20 18.51 10.10
C ALA A 52 0.66 19.02 11.27
N LYS A 53 0.65 18.31 12.42
CA LYS A 53 1.50 18.60 13.60
C LYS A 53 2.99 18.45 13.30
N GLU A 54 3.34 17.60 12.34
CA GLU A 54 4.72 17.43 11.87
C GLU A 54 5.08 18.35 10.70
N GLY A 55 4.19 19.31 10.36
CA GLY A 55 4.42 20.25 9.27
C GLY A 55 4.17 19.67 7.88
N ILE A 56 3.36 18.61 7.76
CA ILE A 56 3.02 17.95 6.49
C ILE A 56 1.56 18.19 6.15
N ASP A 57 1.29 18.81 4.99
CA ASP A 57 -0.03 18.82 4.35
C ASP A 57 -0.12 17.62 3.39
N LEU A 58 -0.67 16.51 3.89
CA LEU A 58 -0.77 15.27 3.13
C LEU A 58 -1.97 15.30 2.18
N ASN A 59 -1.71 15.24 0.88
CA ASN A 59 -2.73 15.02 -0.16
C ASN A 59 -2.73 13.55 -0.57
N ILE A 60 -3.86 12.85 -0.40
CA ILE A 60 -4.00 11.41 -0.75
C ILE A 60 -4.72 11.31 -2.09
N GLU A 61 -4.02 10.78 -3.10
CA GLU A 61 -4.54 10.58 -4.44
C GLU A 61 -4.93 9.11 -4.67
N PRO A 62 -6.13 8.81 -5.21
CA PRO A 62 -6.49 7.45 -5.57
C PRO A 62 -5.60 6.90 -6.68
N GLY A 63 -5.27 5.60 -6.59
CA GLY A 63 -4.47 4.88 -7.58
C GLY A 63 -5.32 4.10 -8.59
N LYS A 64 -4.63 3.60 -9.63
CA LYS A 64 -5.20 2.72 -10.68
C LYS A 64 -4.28 1.51 -10.97
N GLY A 65 -3.52 1.08 -9.98
CA GLY A 65 -2.60 -0.05 -10.04
C GLY A 65 -1.18 0.30 -9.60
N SER A 66 -0.52 -0.64 -8.93
CA SER A 66 0.85 -0.47 -8.40
C SER A 66 1.88 -0.09 -9.47
N ALA A 67 1.74 -0.62 -10.69
CA ALA A 67 2.66 -0.27 -11.78
C ALA A 67 2.58 1.22 -12.16
N LEU A 68 1.36 1.79 -12.20
CA LEU A 68 1.18 3.21 -12.48
C LEU A 68 1.70 4.07 -11.32
N ALA A 69 1.43 3.68 -10.07
CA ALA A 69 1.94 4.39 -8.89
C ALA A 69 3.47 4.40 -8.89
N THR A 70 4.12 3.24 -9.12
CA THR A 70 5.57 3.14 -9.23
C THR A 70 6.14 4.01 -10.35
N GLN A 71 5.49 4.03 -11.51
CA GLN A 71 5.91 4.86 -12.65
C GLN A 71 5.85 6.36 -12.30
N LYS A 72 4.76 6.82 -11.68
CA LYS A 72 4.60 8.22 -11.28
C LYS A 72 5.64 8.63 -10.23
N VAL A 73 5.88 7.79 -9.23
CA VAL A 73 6.89 8.07 -8.20
C VAL A 73 8.28 8.03 -8.81
N GLY A 74 8.61 7.02 -9.61
CA GLY A 74 9.92 6.91 -10.28
C GLY A 74 10.24 8.07 -11.21
N ALA A 75 9.22 8.65 -11.86
CA ALA A 75 9.34 9.83 -12.70
C ALA A 75 9.32 11.16 -11.90
N GLY A 76 9.09 11.13 -10.57
CA GLY A 76 9.00 12.32 -9.74
C GLY A 76 7.69 13.10 -9.88
N ALA A 77 6.67 12.55 -10.54
CA ALA A 77 5.36 13.20 -10.66
C ALA A 77 4.61 13.21 -9.32
N ASN A 78 4.79 12.17 -8.51
CA ASN A 78 4.40 12.13 -7.11
C ASN A 78 5.65 11.87 -6.27
N PRO A 79 5.91 12.61 -5.19
CA PRO A 79 7.07 12.38 -4.33
C PRO A 79 7.01 11.05 -3.58
N ILE A 80 5.80 10.60 -3.22
CA ILE A 80 5.56 9.37 -2.48
C ILE A 80 4.41 8.59 -3.12
N GLY A 81 4.44 7.26 -2.99
CA GLY A 81 3.34 6.41 -3.42
C GLY A 81 3.28 5.10 -2.64
N LEU A 82 2.22 4.35 -2.89
CA LEU A 82 2.03 2.99 -2.40
C LEU A 82 2.05 2.04 -3.60
N ALA A 83 2.86 0.98 -3.53
CA ALA A 83 2.96 0.01 -4.62
C ALA A 83 3.38 -1.37 -4.12
N ASP A 84 2.99 -2.41 -4.85
CA ASP A 84 3.44 -3.79 -4.64
C ASP A 84 4.96 -3.90 -4.89
N MET A 85 5.69 -4.44 -3.91
CA MET A 85 7.15 -4.42 -3.89
C MET A 85 7.78 -5.19 -5.03
N ALA A 86 7.18 -6.31 -5.44
CA ALA A 86 7.69 -7.06 -6.58
C ALA A 86 7.64 -6.23 -7.89
N GLY A 87 6.55 -5.47 -8.09
CA GLY A 87 6.44 -4.52 -9.20
C GLY A 87 7.45 -3.37 -9.11
N VAL A 88 7.78 -2.93 -7.90
CA VAL A 88 8.84 -1.91 -7.67
C VAL A 88 10.21 -2.43 -8.09
N LEU A 89 10.55 -3.68 -7.76
CA LEU A 89 11.81 -4.32 -8.19
C LEU A 89 11.91 -4.41 -9.72
N VAL A 90 10.83 -4.81 -10.38
CA VAL A 90 10.77 -4.84 -11.86
C VAL A 90 11.00 -3.44 -12.45
N ALA A 91 10.35 -2.44 -11.90
CA ALA A 91 10.47 -1.06 -12.37
C ALA A 91 11.87 -0.48 -12.11
N LYS A 92 12.51 -0.81 -10.98
CA LYS A 92 13.90 -0.44 -10.66
C LYS A 92 14.87 -1.00 -11.69
N GLY A 93 14.71 -2.27 -12.10
CA GLY A 93 15.48 -2.87 -13.20
C GLY A 93 15.31 -2.16 -14.54
N LYS A 94 14.22 -1.41 -14.72
CA LYS A 94 13.96 -0.55 -15.89
C LYS A 94 14.40 0.90 -15.69
N GLY A 95 15.00 1.22 -14.55
CA GLY A 95 15.52 2.54 -14.24
C GLY A 95 14.59 3.46 -13.46
N ALA A 96 13.50 2.95 -12.89
CA ALA A 96 12.66 3.74 -11.97
C ALA A 96 13.45 4.13 -10.72
N ASP A 97 13.40 5.41 -10.38
CA ASP A 97 14.17 5.96 -9.27
C ASP A 97 13.34 6.02 -7.99
N THR A 98 13.21 4.86 -7.32
CA THR A 98 12.38 4.68 -6.13
C THR A 98 13.12 3.98 -5.01
N VAL A 99 12.79 4.35 -3.75
CA VAL A 99 13.24 3.70 -2.51
C VAL A 99 12.04 3.39 -1.64
N ALA A 100 11.87 2.14 -1.21
CA ALA A 100 10.84 1.73 -0.27
C ALA A 100 11.26 2.08 1.16
N VAL A 101 10.34 2.65 1.95
CA VAL A 101 10.61 3.18 3.29
C VAL A 101 9.71 2.58 4.38
N PHE A 102 8.65 1.87 3.99
CA PHE A 102 7.73 1.21 4.92
C PHE A 102 7.00 0.07 4.22
N ASN A 103 7.12 -1.15 4.74
CA ASN A 103 6.40 -2.31 4.22
C ASN A 103 5.02 -2.42 4.86
N VAL A 104 3.95 -2.36 4.06
CA VAL A 104 2.58 -2.53 4.56
C VAL A 104 2.19 -4.00 4.60
N TYR A 105 2.48 -4.75 3.54
CA TYR A 105 2.12 -6.17 3.47
C TYR A 105 3.36 -7.06 3.54
N ALA A 106 3.57 -7.65 4.70
CA ALA A 106 4.61 -8.65 4.94
C ALA A 106 4.38 -9.95 4.16
N ASN A 107 3.14 -10.21 3.72
CA ASN A 107 2.77 -11.35 2.89
C ASN A 107 2.14 -10.88 1.59
N SER A 108 2.37 -11.65 0.51
CA SER A 108 1.76 -11.35 -0.78
C SER A 108 0.23 -11.32 -0.68
N PRO A 109 -0.40 -10.21 -1.05
CA PRO A 109 -1.85 -10.10 -1.06
C PRO A 109 -2.49 -10.72 -2.30
N GLN A 110 -1.69 -11.09 -3.30
CA GLN A 110 -2.18 -11.52 -4.60
C GLN A 110 -2.99 -12.80 -4.52
N GLY A 111 -4.14 -12.81 -5.21
CA GLY A 111 -4.99 -13.97 -5.37
C GLY A 111 -5.59 -14.04 -6.76
N MET A 112 -5.90 -15.27 -7.19
CA MET A 112 -6.66 -15.57 -8.42
C MET A 112 -8.06 -16.00 -8.01
N TYR A 113 -9.07 -15.53 -8.74
CA TYR A 113 -10.48 -15.81 -8.51
C TYR A 113 -11.15 -16.28 -9.78
N TRP A 114 -12.01 -17.30 -9.68
CA TRP A 114 -12.78 -17.86 -10.78
C TRP A 114 -14.10 -18.44 -10.29
N LEU A 115 -14.97 -18.84 -11.19
CA LEU A 115 -16.16 -19.62 -10.84
C LEU A 115 -15.81 -21.13 -10.84
N LYS A 116 -16.06 -21.86 -9.76
CA LYS A 116 -15.86 -23.33 -9.71
C LYS A 116 -16.67 -24.04 -10.79
N SER A 117 -17.86 -23.52 -11.12
CA SER A 117 -18.72 -24.00 -12.21
C SER A 117 -18.07 -23.92 -13.59
N SER A 118 -16.96 -23.17 -13.76
CA SER A 118 -16.17 -23.15 -15.01
C SER A 118 -15.30 -24.39 -15.19
N GLY A 119 -15.21 -25.26 -14.17
CA GLY A 119 -14.35 -26.45 -14.18
C GLY A 119 -12.89 -26.20 -13.83
N ILE A 120 -12.49 -24.95 -13.57
CA ILE A 120 -11.14 -24.59 -13.12
C ILE A 120 -10.95 -25.10 -11.69
N LYS A 121 -9.87 -25.85 -11.43
CA LYS A 121 -9.50 -26.40 -10.13
C LYS A 121 -8.22 -25.79 -9.57
N GLY A 122 -7.39 -25.16 -10.40
CA GLY A 122 -6.14 -24.57 -9.98
C GLY A 122 -5.39 -23.87 -11.11
N VAL A 123 -4.15 -23.44 -10.81
CA VAL A 123 -3.36 -22.58 -11.69
C VAL A 123 -3.07 -23.22 -13.06
N LYS A 124 -2.94 -24.54 -13.15
CA LYS A 124 -2.69 -25.25 -14.42
C LYS A 124 -3.87 -25.17 -15.40
N ASP A 125 -5.08 -25.00 -14.88
CA ASP A 125 -6.29 -24.87 -15.70
C ASP A 125 -6.47 -23.48 -16.30
N PHE A 126 -5.57 -22.53 -15.98
CA PHE A 126 -5.60 -21.18 -16.56
C PHE A 126 -5.08 -21.16 -18.01
N VAL A 127 -4.42 -22.20 -18.47
CA VAL A 127 -3.97 -22.33 -19.87
C VAL A 127 -5.16 -22.15 -20.82
N GLY A 128 -5.04 -21.24 -21.80
CA GLY A 128 -6.09 -20.89 -22.76
C GLY A 128 -7.20 -19.99 -22.20
N LYS A 129 -7.17 -19.60 -20.93
CA LYS A 129 -8.20 -18.80 -20.29
C LYS A 129 -8.03 -17.30 -20.48
N LYS A 130 -9.14 -16.57 -20.37
CA LYS A 130 -9.18 -15.12 -20.35
C LYS A 130 -9.03 -14.61 -18.92
N ILE A 131 -7.94 -13.89 -18.65
CA ILE A 131 -7.71 -13.26 -17.34
C ILE A 131 -8.05 -11.77 -17.45
N GLY A 132 -9.07 -11.32 -16.73
CA GLY A 132 -9.52 -9.92 -16.73
C GLY A 132 -8.80 -9.11 -15.64
N ASN A 133 -8.09 -8.04 -16.05
CA ASN A 133 -7.38 -7.17 -15.11
C ASN A 133 -7.04 -5.81 -15.76
N PRO A 134 -6.90 -4.69 -14.99
CA PRO A 134 -6.32 -3.46 -15.50
C PRO A 134 -4.88 -3.67 -16.02
N ALA A 135 -4.50 -2.93 -17.05
CA ALA A 135 -3.19 -3.08 -17.66
C ALA A 135 -2.02 -2.74 -16.70
N ALA A 136 -2.25 -1.82 -15.75
CA ALA A 136 -1.26 -1.38 -14.75
C ALA A 136 -1.36 -2.12 -13.39
N ASP A 137 -2.09 -3.23 -13.33
CA ASP A 137 -2.21 -4.04 -12.11
C ASP A 137 -0.91 -4.82 -11.84
N GLY A 138 -0.45 -4.82 -10.59
CA GLY A 138 0.79 -5.49 -10.18
C GLY A 138 0.78 -7.00 -10.43
N ALA A 139 -0.39 -7.66 -10.29
CA ALA A 139 -0.51 -9.08 -10.59
C ALA A 139 -0.25 -9.39 -12.07
N ARG A 140 -0.66 -8.51 -12.98
CA ARG A 140 -0.38 -8.69 -14.42
C ARG A 140 1.12 -8.59 -14.72
N VAL A 141 1.83 -7.68 -14.06
CA VAL A 141 3.29 -7.55 -14.17
C VAL A 141 3.99 -8.81 -13.67
N MET A 142 3.51 -9.39 -12.57
CA MET A 142 4.12 -10.54 -11.90
C MET A 142 3.57 -11.91 -12.36
N TRP A 143 2.57 -11.94 -13.24
CA TRP A 143 2.03 -13.19 -13.79
C TRP A 143 3.10 -14.16 -14.33
N PRO A 144 4.14 -13.69 -15.07
CA PRO A 144 5.16 -14.61 -15.58
C PRO A 144 5.88 -15.37 -14.47
N ALA A 145 6.03 -14.80 -13.26
CA ALA A 145 6.61 -15.50 -12.13
C ALA A 145 5.69 -16.65 -11.65
N LEU A 146 4.39 -16.37 -11.45
CA LEU A 146 3.43 -17.39 -11.05
C LEU A 146 3.33 -18.51 -12.09
N ALA A 147 3.23 -18.15 -13.36
CA ALA A 147 3.10 -19.12 -14.46
C ALA A 147 4.32 -20.05 -14.52
N LYS A 148 5.53 -19.49 -14.60
CA LYS A 148 6.78 -20.27 -14.70
C LYS A 148 7.01 -21.15 -13.47
N ALA A 149 6.80 -20.62 -12.25
CA ALA A 149 6.93 -21.39 -11.02
C ALA A 149 5.98 -22.61 -10.96
N ASN A 150 4.88 -22.56 -11.71
CA ASN A 150 3.92 -23.66 -11.82
C ASN A 150 4.03 -24.46 -13.13
N GLY A 151 5.10 -24.26 -13.92
CA GLY A 151 5.34 -24.97 -15.17
C GLY A 151 4.38 -24.58 -16.30
N ILE A 152 3.87 -23.35 -16.31
CA ILE A 152 2.95 -22.82 -17.32
C ILE A 152 3.69 -21.80 -18.19
N ASP A 153 3.47 -21.84 -19.50
CA ASP A 153 3.92 -20.76 -20.39
C ASP A 153 3.14 -19.47 -20.03
N PRO A 154 3.82 -18.40 -19.66
CA PRO A 154 3.15 -17.12 -19.35
C PRO A 154 2.29 -16.57 -20.50
N LYS A 155 2.57 -16.96 -21.74
CA LYS A 155 1.83 -16.53 -22.93
C LYS A 155 0.60 -17.39 -23.22
N SER A 156 0.36 -18.45 -22.46
CA SER A 156 -0.78 -19.36 -22.65
C SER A 156 -2.13 -18.80 -22.21
N VAL A 157 -2.16 -17.59 -21.62
CA VAL A 157 -3.40 -16.91 -21.21
C VAL A 157 -3.68 -15.69 -22.08
N THR A 158 -4.95 -15.29 -22.15
CA THR A 158 -5.36 -14.05 -22.83
C THR A 158 -5.71 -12.99 -21.79
N TRP A 159 -5.01 -11.87 -21.81
CA TRP A 159 -5.33 -10.74 -20.94
C TRP A 159 -6.46 -9.90 -21.53
N VAL A 160 -7.53 -9.74 -20.77
CA VAL A 160 -8.63 -8.81 -21.06
C VAL A 160 -8.46 -7.57 -20.21
N ASN A 161 -8.34 -6.40 -20.86
CA ASN A 161 -8.22 -5.14 -20.13
C ASN A 161 -9.59 -4.67 -19.66
N ILE A 162 -9.77 -4.57 -18.34
CA ILE A 162 -11.02 -4.15 -17.69
C ILE A 162 -10.72 -3.14 -16.59
N ASP A 163 -11.74 -2.35 -16.22
CA ASP A 163 -11.61 -1.44 -15.09
C ASP A 163 -11.51 -2.19 -13.75
N ALA A 164 -10.87 -1.54 -12.78
CA ALA A 164 -10.68 -2.06 -11.43
C ALA A 164 -11.98 -2.57 -10.78
N ASN A 165 -13.05 -1.79 -10.90
CA ASN A 165 -14.36 -2.10 -10.30
C ASN A 165 -15.19 -3.09 -11.13
N ALA A 166 -14.76 -3.44 -12.35
CA ALA A 166 -15.50 -4.34 -13.23
C ALA A 166 -15.14 -5.82 -13.03
N LYS A 167 -14.10 -6.16 -12.27
CA LYS A 167 -13.55 -7.51 -12.14
C LYS A 167 -14.62 -8.54 -11.75
N LEU A 168 -15.35 -8.30 -10.69
CA LEU A 168 -16.37 -9.21 -10.17
C LEU A 168 -17.57 -9.34 -11.15
N ALA A 169 -18.03 -8.23 -11.69
CA ALA A 169 -19.13 -8.22 -12.67
C ALA A 169 -18.76 -8.97 -13.95
N ALA A 170 -17.55 -8.79 -14.46
CA ALA A 170 -17.03 -9.48 -15.63
C ALA A 170 -16.91 -11.00 -15.40
N LEU A 171 -16.49 -11.42 -14.20
CA LEU A 171 -16.42 -12.82 -13.81
C LEU A 171 -17.83 -13.45 -13.74
N LYS A 172 -18.79 -12.79 -13.06
CA LYS A 172 -20.20 -13.23 -12.97
C LYS A 172 -20.87 -13.32 -14.34
N ALA A 173 -20.56 -12.38 -15.23
CA ALA A 173 -21.05 -12.37 -16.61
C ALA A 173 -20.33 -13.39 -17.53
N LYS A 174 -19.31 -14.10 -17.03
CA LYS A 174 -18.47 -15.03 -17.79
C LYS A 174 -17.82 -14.42 -19.04
N SER A 175 -17.62 -13.09 -19.04
CA SER A 175 -16.86 -12.41 -20.11
C SER A 175 -15.33 -12.61 -19.95
N ILE A 176 -14.91 -13.01 -18.75
CA ILE A 176 -13.58 -13.48 -18.37
C ILE A 176 -13.72 -14.79 -17.60
N ASP A 177 -12.68 -15.63 -17.62
CA ASP A 177 -12.65 -16.90 -16.90
C ASP A 177 -12.05 -16.76 -15.51
N VAL A 178 -11.06 -15.86 -15.36
CA VAL A 178 -10.28 -15.65 -14.14
C VAL A 178 -10.06 -14.14 -13.96
N THR A 179 -9.97 -13.69 -12.72
CA THR A 179 -9.49 -12.35 -12.39
C THR A 179 -8.48 -12.42 -11.25
N THR A 180 -7.71 -11.35 -11.05
CA THR A 180 -6.84 -11.21 -9.90
C THR A 180 -7.42 -10.21 -8.92
N SER A 181 -7.19 -10.40 -7.64
CA SER A 181 -7.49 -9.41 -6.63
C SER A 181 -6.62 -9.61 -5.39
N PHE A 182 -6.51 -8.57 -4.58
CA PHE A 182 -5.84 -8.68 -3.29
C PHE A 182 -6.74 -9.39 -2.27
N TYR A 183 -6.11 -10.13 -1.36
CA TYR A 183 -6.79 -10.89 -0.32
C TYR A 183 -7.62 -10.01 0.64
N ASN A 184 -7.27 -8.75 0.82
CA ASN A 184 -8.03 -7.82 1.67
C ASN A 184 -9.47 -7.58 1.20
N ILE A 185 -9.81 -7.88 -0.07
CA ILE A 185 -11.20 -7.85 -0.56
C ILE A 185 -11.78 -9.24 -0.86
N HIS A 186 -11.16 -10.30 -0.36
CA HIS A 186 -11.62 -11.69 -0.50
C HIS A 186 -13.07 -11.89 -0.05
N HIS A 187 -13.45 -11.27 1.04
CA HIS A 187 -14.82 -11.30 1.59
C HIS A 187 -15.89 -10.79 0.62
N VAL A 188 -15.53 -9.83 -0.25
CA VAL A 188 -16.43 -9.31 -1.29
C VAL A 188 -16.70 -10.38 -2.34
N PHE A 189 -15.65 -11.05 -2.81
CA PHE A 189 -15.79 -12.16 -3.77
C PHE A 189 -16.57 -13.31 -3.18
N GLN A 190 -16.28 -13.67 -1.91
CA GLN A 190 -16.99 -14.76 -1.22
C GLN A 190 -18.48 -14.45 -1.04
N ARG A 191 -18.83 -13.24 -0.65
CA ARG A 191 -20.24 -12.83 -0.53
C ARG A 191 -20.99 -12.88 -1.86
N GLU A 192 -20.34 -12.46 -2.94
CA GLU A 192 -20.96 -12.32 -4.26
C GLU A 192 -21.00 -13.62 -5.09
N LEU A 193 -20.07 -14.52 -4.88
CA LEU A 193 -19.94 -15.77 -5.61
C LEU A 193 -20.37 -17.00 -4.78
N GLY A 194 -20.48 -16.87 -3.45
CA GLY A 194 -20.88 -17.95 -2.55
C GLY A 194 -20.04 -19.19 -2.73
N ASP A 195 -20.70 -20.37 -2.79
CA ASP A 195 -20.05 -21.67 -2.93
C ASP A 195 -19.38 -21.87 -4.30
N ASP A 196 -19.75 -21.05 -5.30
CA ASP A 196 -19.14 -21.09 -6.64
C ASP A 196 -17.79 -20.36 -6.72
N MET A 197 -17.33 -19.71 -5.63
CA MET A 197 -16.05 -19.04 -5.60
C MET A 197 -14.88 -20.03 -5.62
N GLY A 198 -14.09 -20.06 -6.69
CA GLY A 198 -12.75 -20.62 -6.73
C GLY A 198 -11.72 -19.55 -6.35
N PHE A 199 -10.70 -19.93 -5.58
CA PHE A 199 -9.67 -19.02 -5.10
C PHE A 199 -8.31 -19.72 -4.96
N LEU A 200 -7.25 -19.01 -5.30
CA LEU A 200 -5.86 -19.43 -5.06
C LEU A 200 -5.05 -18.20 -4.62
N ALA A 201 -4.52 -18.20 -3.40
CA ALA A 201 -3.54 -17.22 -3.00
C ALA A 201 -2.17 -17.55 -3.63
N TRP A 202 -1.46 -16.54 -4.12
CA TRP A 202 -0.14 -16.75 -4.73
C TRP A 202 0.87 -17.34 -3.75
N ARG A 203 0.80 -16.93 -2.46
CA ARG A 203 1.63 -17.51 -1.40
C ARG A 203 1.46 -19.03 -1.27
N ASP A 204 0.25 -19.53 -1.51
CA ASP A 204 -0.04 -20.97 -1.47
C ASP A 204 0.44 -21.70 -2.75
N ALA A 205 0.68 -20.93 -3.81
CA ALA A 205 1.30 -21.41 -5.06
C ALA A 205 2.82 -21.16 -5.10
N GLY A 206 3.46 -20.92 -3.95
CA GLY A 206 4.90 -20.78 -3.81
C GLY A 206 5.48 -19.38 -4.04
N LEU A 207 4.64 -18.36 -4.25
CA LEU A 207 5.07 -16.98 -4.45
C LEU A 207 4.57 -16.08 -3.31
N ASN A 208 5.44 -15.78 -2.36
CA ASN A 208 5.14 -14.89 -1.23
C ASN A 208 6.10 -13.68 -1.15
N PRO A 209 6.26 -12.87 -2.20
CA PRO A 209 7.03 -11.64 -2.10
C PRO A 209 6.33 -10.65 -1.19
N TYR A 210 7.07 -9.63 -0.72
CA TYR A 210 6.49 -8.48 -0.07
C TYR A 210 5.44 -7.82 -0.98
N GLY A 211 4.30 -7.44 -0.40
CA GLY A 211 3.25 -6.73 -1.12
C GLY A 211 3.43 -5.22 -1.04
N ASN A 212 2.34 -4.49 -0.75
CA ASN A 212 2.35 -3.04 -0.73
C ASN A 212 3.42 -2.48 0.20
N SER A 213 4.23 -1.59 -0.36
CA SER A 213 5.21 -0.79 0.36
C SER A 213 5.05 0.69 0.01
N ILE A 214 5.32 1.57 0.97
CA ILE A 214 5.44 2.99 0.70
C ILE A 214 6.78 3.21 0.01
N ILE A 215 6.73 3.80 -1.17
CA ILE A 215 7.87 4.14 -1.99
C ILE A 215 8.01 5.66 -2.13
N VAL A 216 9.24 6.12 -2.18
CA VAL A 216 9.60 7.53 -2.33
C VAL A 216 10.46 7.68 -3.57
N ASN A 217 10.31 8.76 -4.32
CA ASN A 217 11.26 9.12 -5.36
C ASN A 217 12.65 9.35 -4.73
N ALA A 218 13.70 8.67 -5.21
CA ALA A 218 15.01 8.71 -4.56
C ALA A 218 15.62 10.13 -4.52
N LYS A 219 15.48 10.89 -5.61
CA LYS A 219 15.97 12.29 -5.64
C LYS A 219 15.19 13.19 -4.69
N PHE A 220 13.86 12.97 -4.54
CA PHE A 220 13.07 13.69 -3.54
C PHE A 220 13.52 13.33 -2.13
N LEU A 221 13.79 12.03 -1.86
CA LEU A 221 14.26 11.54 -0.58
C LEU A 221 15.59 12.21 -0.16
N GLU A 222 16.55 12.36 -1.07
CA GLU A 222 17.83 13.02 -0.77
C GLU A 222 17.66 14.42 -0.20
N GLY A 223 16.75 15.21 -0.76
CA GLY A 223 16.49 16.58 -0.33
C GLY A 223 15.49 16.74 0.82
N ASN A 224 14.75 15.65 1.17
CA ASN A 224 13.59 15.74 2.08
C ASN A 224 13.59 14.66 3.17
N ARG A 225 14.77 14.15 3.57
CA ARG A 225 14.88 13.05 4.55
C ARG A 225 14.13 13.31 5.85
N ALA A 226 14.19 14.53 6.38
CA ALA A 226 13.49 14.91 7.62
C ALA A 226 11.95 14.85 7.46
N THR A 227 11.43 15.26 6.31
CA THR A 227 9.99 15.17 6.01
C THR A 227 9.55 13.71 5.87
N ILE A 228 10.35 12.88 5.21
CA ILE A 228 10.08 11.44 5.05
C ILE A 228 10.17 10.70 6.39
N ASP A 229 11.15 11.02 7.24
CA ASP A 229 11.24 10.47 8.61
C ASP A 229 9.96 10.73 9.40
N LYS A 230 9.48 11.98 9.42
CA LYS A 230 8.23 12.36 10.07
C LYS A 230 7.02 11.65 9.47
N PHE A 231 6.92 11.61 8.13
CA PHE A 231 5.84 10.93 7.43
C PHE A 231 5.80 9.44 7.79
N VAL A 232 6.94 8.74 7.76
CA VAL A 232 7.02 7.30 8.06
C VAL A 232 6.66 7.04 9.53
N LYS A 233 7.16 7.80 10.48
CA LYS A 233 6.85 7.65 11.92
C LYS A 233 5.38 7.88 12.22
N VAL A 234 4.77 8.93 11.65
CA VAL A 234 3.32 9.18 11.77
C VAL A 234 2.53 8.03 11.17
N THR A 235 2.92 7.55 10.00
CA THR A 235 2.26 6.43 9.31
C THR A 235 2.38 5.15 10.12
N GLN A 236 3.57 4.79 10.60
CA GLN A 236 3.80 3.59 11.41
C GLN A 236 2.94 3.63 12.69
N ARG A 237 2.90 4.76 13.37
CA ARG A 237 2.03 5.00 14.53
C ARG A 237 0.56 4.83 14.17
N ALA A 238 0.12 5.31 13.00
CA ALA A 238 -1.26 5.18 12.55
C ALA A 238 -1.64 3.71 12.29
N PHE A 239 -0.77 2.96 11.63
CA PHE A 239 -0.99 1.53 11.44
C PHE A 239 -1.08 0.77 12.77
N ALA A 240 -0.17 1.05 13.71
CA ALA A 240 -0.21 0.45 15.05
C ALA A 240 -1.49 0.82 15.83
N ALA A 241 -1.96 2.06 15.73
CA ALA A 241 -3.22 2.49 16.33
C ALA A 241 -4.42 1.77 15.73
N CYS A 242 -4.45 1.61 14.40
CA CYS A 242 -5.54 0.93 13.69
C CYS A 242 -5.56 -0.60 13.96
N VAL A 243 -4.42 -1.22 14.19
CA VAL A 243 -4.35 -2.63 14.65
C VAL A 243 -4.95 -2.76 16.05
N LYS A 244 -4.73 -1.78 16.92
CA LYS A 244 -5.24 -1.79 18.30
C LYS A 244 -6.72 -1.45 18.38
N GLU A 245 -7.15 -0.43 17.63
CA GLU A 245 -8.51 0.11 17.64
C GLU A 245 -8.93 0.41 16.18
N PRO A 246 -9.44 -0.59 15.44
CA PRO A 246 -9.70 -0.45 14.01
C PRO A 246 -10.91 0.43 13.67
N GLU A 247 -11.95 0.46 14.53
CA GLU A 247 -13.20 1.17 14.25
C GLU A 247 -13.01 2.66 13.92
N PRO A 248 -12.30 3.47 14.75
CA PRO A 248 -12.12 4.90 14.44
C PRO A 248 -11.27 5.13 13.19
N CYS A 249 -10.37 4.18 12.87
CA CYS A 249 -9.56 4.27 11.65
C CYS A 249 -10.43 4.06 10.40
N VAL A 250 -11.23 3.00 10.39
CA VAL A 250 -12.14 2.70 9.27
C VAL A 250 -13.19 3.80 9.13
N GLN A 251 -13.71 4.32 10.24
CA GLN A 251 -14.66 5.43 10.21
C GLN A 251 -14.03 6.70 9.57
N ALA A 252 -12.76 6.98 9.85
CA ALA A 252 -12.07 8.12 9.23
C ALA A 252 -11.94 7.99 7.71
N LEU A 253 -11.71 6.77 7.21
CA LEU A 253 -11.72 6.48 5.78
C LEU A 253 -13.11 6.69 5.16
N VAL A 254 -14.16 6.13 5.80
CA VAL A 254 -15.55 6.23 5.31
C VAL A 254 -16.03 7.67 5.31
N ASP A 255 -15.73 8.46 6.34
CA ASP A 255 -16.05 9.87 6.41
C ASP A 255 -15.41 10.69 5.27
N ALA A 256 -14.20 10.31 4.87
CA ALA A 256 -13.50 10.96 3.76
C ALA A 256 -13.97 10.47 2.37
N ASN A 257 -14.65 9.32 2.30
CA ASN A 257 -15.05 8.65 1.06
C ASN A 257 -16.48 8.11 1.19
N GLY A 258 -17.46 8.98 1.10
CA GLY A 258 -18.87 8.69 1.41
C GLY A 258 -19.54 7.56 0.59
N ALA A 259 -18.91 7.06 -0.47
CA ALA A 259 -19.37 5.88 -1.23
C ALA A 259 -19.03 4.55 -0.53
N LEU A 260 -18.07 4.55 0.39
CA LEU A 260 -17.63 3.37 1.12
C LEU A 260 -18.63 2.99 2.23
N LYS A 261 -18.69 1.71 2.57
CA LYS A 261 -19.55 1.17 3.63
C LYS A 261 -18.67 0.64 4.76
N PHE A 262 -18.95 1.11 5.98
CA PHE A 262 -18.15 0.78 7.17
C PHE A 262 -17.89 -0.73 7.32
N ASP A 263 -18.93 -1.56 7.32
CA ASP A 263 -18.80 -3.01 7.54
C ASP A 263 -17.92 -3.69 6.49
N ASN A 264 -18.01 -3.22 5.23
CA ASN A 264 -17.17 -3.73 4.15
C ASN A 264 -15.69 -3.36 4.36
N GLU A 265 -15.43 -2.10 4.71
CA GLU A 265 -14.06 -1.61 4.91
C GLU A 265 -13.46 -2.11 6.23
N PHE A 266 -14.27 -2.35 7.23
CA PHE A 266 -13.86 -2.98 8.47
C PHE A 266 -13.41 -4.43 8.25
N THR A 267 -14.20 -5.20 7.48
CA THR A 267 -13.82 -6.57 7.10
C THR A 267 -12.55 -6.57 6.23
N ASN A 268 -12.43 -5.62 5.30
CA ASN A 268 -11.21 -5.41 4.52
C ASN A 268 -10.00 -5.21 5.45
N TRP A 269 -10.10 -4.28 6.43
CA TRP A 269 -9.01 -4.02 7.38
C TRP A 269 -8.62 -5.28 8.18
N LYS A 270 -9.57 -6.09 8.62
CA LYS A 270 -9.27 -7.35 9.34
C LYS A 270 -8.47 -8.33 8.49
N LEU A 271 -8.68 -8.36 7.18
CA LEU A 271 -7.86 -9.14 6.25
C LEU A 271 -6.48 -8.51 6.01
N VAL A 272 -6.38 -7.19 6.07
CA VAL A 272 -5.10 -6.45 6.00
C VAL A 272 -4.21 -6.80 7.19
N GLU A 273 -4.75 -6.90 8.41
CA GLU A 273 -3.99 -7.30 9.60
C GLU A 273 -3.26 -8.65 9.40
N VAL A 274 -3.92 -9.61 8.72
CA VAL A 274 -3.31 -10.91 8.36
C VAL A 274 -2.13 -10.74 7.39
N LEU A 275 -2.27 -9.83 6.41
CA LEU A 275 -1.21 -9.56 5.44
C LEU A 275 -0.01 -8.82 6.04
N MET A 276 -0.24 -7.99 7.04
CA MET A 276 0.78 -7.20 7.73
C MET A 276 1.65 -8.04 8.67
N SER A 277 1.13 -9.20 9.14
CA SER A 277 1.74 -9.97 10.22
C SER A 277 2.64 -11.08 9.69
N ASP A 278 3.93 -10.98 10.00
CA ASP A 278 4.91 -12.05 9.86
C ASP A 278 5.86 -12.09 11.08
N LYS A 279 6.85 -12.97 11.05
CA LYS A 279 7.87 -13.05 12.10
C LYS A 279 8.58 -11.71 12.30
N PHE A 280 8.97 -11.05 11.21
CA PHE A 280 9.82 -9.86 11.27
C PHE A 280 9.04 -8.63 11.73
N SER A 281 7.79 -8.46 11.29
CA SER A 281 6.91 -7.38 11.76
C SER A 281 6.58 -7.50 13.25
N ARG A 282 6.53 -8.73 13.80
CA ARG A 282 6.31 -8.99 15.22
C ARG A 282 7.56 -8.88 16.08
N GLU A 283 8.74 -9.26 15.57
CA GLU A 283 9.97 -9.35 16.37
C GLU A 283 10.84 -8.09 16.21
N MET A 284 10.90 -7.49 15.03
CA MET A 284 11.82 -6.40 14.71
C MET A 284 11.12 -5.03 14.67
N ALA A 285 10.22 -4.81 13.71
CA ALA A 285 9.42 -3.58 13.60
C ALA A 285 8.24 -3.75 12.63
N LEU A 286 7.10 -3.12 12.93
CA LEU A 286 6.05 -2.92 11.95
C LEU A 286 6.59 -2.08 10.78
N GLY A 287 6.40 -2.55 9.56
CA GLY A 287 6.85 -1.85 8.35
C GLY A 287 8.25 -2.21 7.87
N ILE A 288 8.90 -3.19 8.48
CA ILE A 288 10.27 -3.58 8.14
C ILE A 288 10.35 -4.34 6.80
N HIS A 289 11.38 -4.00 6.01
CA HIS A 289 11.87 -4.84 4.93
C HIS A 289 13.06 -5.65 5.45
N GLU A 290 12.90 -6.96 5.62
CA GLU A 290 13.99 -7.83 6.10
C GLU A 290 14.92 -8.18 4.94
N ASP A 291 16.24 -8.11 5.16
CA ASP A 291 17.28 -8.22 4.12
C ASP A 291 17.21 -9.54 3.35
N GLY A 292 17.01 -10.66 4.06
CA GLY A 292 16.94 -11.99 3.45
C GLY A 292 15.71 -12.13 2.55
N ARG A 293 14.56 -11.62 2.97
CA ARG A 293 13.34 -11.61 2.17
C ARG A 293 13.45 -10.69 0.95
N MET A 294 14.01 -9.49 1.12
CA MET A 294 14.23 -8.57 0.00
C MET A 294 15.16 -9.18 -1.05
N LYS A 295 16.20 -9.91 -0.61
CA LYS A 295 17.08 -10.65 -1.51
C LYS A 295 16.32 -11.77 -2.24
N ALA A 296 15.48 -12.53 -1.53
CA ALA A 296 14.67 -13.60 -2.13
C ALA A 296 13.68 -13.03 -3.17
N ASP A 297 13.01 -11.91 -2.87
CA ASP A 297 12.12 -11.22 -3.79
C ASP A 297 12.86 -10.71 -5.03
N TYR A 298 14.08 -10.19 -4.86
CA TYR A 298 14.91 -9.77 -5.99
C TYR A 298 15.31 -10.94 -6.90
N GLU A 299 15.75 -12.07 -6.32
CA GLU A 299 16.11 -13.26 -7.12
C GLU A 299 14.88 -13.85 -7.82
N LEU A 300 13.71 -13.85 -7.18
CA LEU A 300 12.43 -14.26 -7.81
C LEU A 300 12.11 -13.40 -9.04
N VAL A 301 12.20 -12.08 -8.91
CA VAL A 301 11.96 -11.18 -10.04
C VAL A 301 13.00 -11.39 -11.15
N LYS A 302 14.25 -11.53 -10.79
CA LYS A 302 15.36 -11.74 -11.73
C LYS A 302 15.21 -13.06 -12.49
N GLU A 303 14.83 -14.14 -11.81
CA GLU A 303 14.69 -15.48 -12.40
C GLU A 303 13.48 -15.56 -13.33
N TYR A 304 12.32 -15.13 -12.86
CA TYR A 304 11.06 -15.39 -13.56
C TYR A 304 10.60 -14.26 -14.49
N ILE A 305 10.93 -13.01 -14.16
CA ILE A 305 10.54 -11.85 -14.97
C ILE A 305 11.70 -11.41 -15.87
N GLY A 306 12.91 -11.43 -15.33
CA GLY A 306 14.09 -10.80 -15.89
C GLY A 306 14.23 -9.34 -15.43
N LEU A 307 15.47 -8.91 -15.33
CA LEU A 307 15.81 -7.52 -15.03
C LEU A 307 16.66 -6.96 -16.17
N ASP A 308 16.21 -5.89 -16.79
CA ASP A 308 16.96 -5.22 -17.87
C ASP A 308 18.35 -4.76 -17.39
N LYS A 309 18.39 -4.27 -16.14
CA LYS A 309 19.63 -3.85 -15.47
C LYS A 309 19.64 -4.41 -14.04
N PRO A 310 20.56 -5.32 -13.68
CA PRO A 310 20.79 -5.73 -12.31
C PRO A 310 21.20 -4.54 -11.43
N PHE A 311 20.77 -4.57 -10.16
CA PHE A 311 21.10 -3.54 -9.17
C PHE A 311 21.31 -4.18 -7.80
N ASP A 312 21.96 -3.44 -6.89
CA ASP A 312 22.02 -3.85 -5.50
C ASP A 312 20.63 -3.69 -4.85
N VAL A 313 20.06 -4.79 -4.38
CA VAL A 313 18.73 -4.78 -3.75
C VAL A 313 18.68 -3.84 -2.53
N LYS A 314 19.82 -3.62 -1.84
CA LYS A 314 19.89 -2.67 -0.72
C LYS A 314 19.68 -1.20 -1.13
N ALA A 315 19.84 -0.88 -2.42
CA ALA A 315 19.58 0.45 -2.93
C ALA A 315 18.09 0.74 -3.15
N VAL A 316 17.20 -0.26 -3.00
CA VAL A 316 15.77 -0.11 -3.30
C VAL A 316 14.90 0.03 -2.05
N TYR A 317 15.44 -0.12 -0.86
CA TYR A 317 14.72 0.07 0.39
C TYR A 317 15.61 0.61 1.50
N THR A 318 14.98 1.19 2.53
CA THR A 318 15.64 1.55 3.79
C THR A 318 14.68 1.39 4.97
N ASN A 319 15.22 0.95 6.10
CA ASN A 319 14.50 0.81 7.37
C ASN A 319 14.89 1.89 8.38
N GLU A 320 15.66 2.91 7.98
CA GLU A 320 16.23 3.91 8.90
C GLU A 320 15.18 4.80 9.58
N PHE A 321 14.02 4.98 8.94
CA PHE A 321 12.94 5.84 9.44
C PHE A 321 11.99 5.13 10.40
N LEU A 322 12.13 3.81 10.59
CA LEU A 322 11.23 3.02 11.44
C LEU A 322 11.54 3.19 12.92
N ASP A 323 10.49 3.38 13.72
CA ASP A 323 10.55 3.18 15.17
C ASP A 323 10.49 1.68 15.47
N ARG A 324 11.60 1.13 15.93
CA ARG A 324 11.73 -0.31 16.22
C ARG A 324 11.00 -0.76 17.48
N SER A 325 10.48 0.16 18.28
CA SER A 325 9.62 -0.16 19.41
C SER A 325 8.19 -0.52 18.99
N ILE A 326 7.76 -0.07 17.81
CA ILE A 326 6.43 -0.31 17.24
C ILE A 326 6.47 -1.62 16.43
N LYS A 327 5.70 -2.60 16.86
CA LYS A 327 5.66 -3.95 16.30
C LYS A 327 4.22 -4.41 16.09
N MET A 328 4.03 -5.41 15.22
CA MET A 328 2.76 -6.13 15.17
C MET A 328 2.57 -6.92 16.47
N PRO A 329 1.34 -7.06 16.98
CA PRO A 329 1.04 -7.93 18.11
C PRO A 329 1.40 -9.39 17.79
N LYS A 330 1.63 -10.17 18.87
CA LYS A 330 1.96 -11.61 18.77
C LYS A 330 0.74 -12.44 18.36
#